data_68ce9d9f966ebb60d9345aa4f82527bc
#
_entry.id   68ce9d9f966ebb60d9345aa4f82527bc
#
_cell.length_a   1.000
_cell.length_b   1.000
_cell.length_c   1.000
_cell.angle_alpha   90.00
_cell.angle_beta   90.00
_cell.angle_gamma   90.00
#
_symmetry.space_group_name_H-M   'P 1'
#
loop_
_entity.id
_entity.type
_entity.pdbx_description
1 polymer ?
#
loop_
_entity_poly.entity_id
_entity_poly.type
_entity_poly.pdbx_seq_one_letter_code
_entity_poly.pdbx_strand_id
1 'polypeptide(L)' 'MSRRDFIELAQRVATLKGKVSEEDRKAFAEELACFLALRNPHFIRVRFIAACGF' A
#
# COMPACT_ATOMS: atom_id res chain seq x y z
N MET A 1 -0.55 -6.24 13.23
CA MET A 1 -1.09 -6.62 11.92
C MET A 1 -0.31 -7.78 11.36
N SER A 2 -1.00 -8.70 10.71
CA SER A 2 -0.38 -9.85 10.09
C SER A 2 0.02 -9.53 8.64
N ARG A 3 0.79 -10.45 8.04
CA ARG A 3 1.17 -10.33 6.64
C ARG A 3 -0.07 -10.28 5.73
N ARG A 4 -1.09 -11.05 6.08
CA ARG A 4 -2.35 -11.06 5.34
C ARG A 4 -3.03 -9.69 5.36
N ASP A 5 -2.97 -9.00 6.50
CA ASP A 5 -3.56 -7.67 6.62
C ASP A 5 -2.89 -6.68 5.68
N PHE A 6 -1.57 -6.77 5.53
CA PHE A 6 -0.84 -5.90 4.62
C PHE A 6 -1.27 -6.16 3.17
N ILE A 7 -1.46 -7.42 2.82
CA ILE A 7 -1.88 -7.81 1.46
C ILE A 7 -3.29 -7.29 1.21
N GLU A 8 -4.20 -7.45 2.16
CA GLU A 8 -5.57 -6.97 2.01
C GLU A 8 -5.62 -5.45 1.90
N LEU A 9 -4.80 -4.75 2.67
CA LEU A 9 -4.74 -3.30 2.60
C LEU A 9 -4.25 -2.85 1.23
N ALA A 10 -3.22 -3.51 0.69
CA ALA A 10 -2.72 -3.22 -0.65
C ALA A 10 -3.79 -3.44 -1.71
N GLN A 11 -4.60 -4.49 -1.56
CA GLN A 11 -5.70 -4.77 -2.47
C GLN A 11 -6.75 -3.66 -2.43
N ARG A 12 -7.00 -3.09 -1.25
CA ARG A 12 -7.91 -1.95 -1.14
C ARG A 12 -7.41 -0.74 -1.91
N VAL A 13 -6.11 -0.50 -1.86
CA VAL A 13 -5.50 0.57 -2.65
C VAL A 13 -5.64 0.27 -4.13
N ALA A 14 -5.41 -0.98 -4.53
CA ALA A 14 -5.52 -1.39 -5.93
C ALA A 14 -6.95 -1.20 -6.47
N THR A 15 -7.97 -1.36 -5.64
CA THR A 15 -9.36 -1.18 -6.08
C THR A 15 -9.68 0.27 -6.46
N LEU A 16 -8.85 1.22 -6.07
CA LEU A 16 -9.03 2.62 -6.43
C LEU A 16 -8.57 2.92 -7.85
N LYS A 17 -7.98 1.95 -8.52
CA LYS A 17 -7.54 2.11 -9.90
C LYS A 17 -8.74 2.45 -10.77
N GLY A 18 -8.62 3.52 -11.53
CA GLY A 18 -9.72 4.01 -12.36
C GLY A 18 -10.73 4.89 -11.64
N LYS A 19 -10.64 5.01 -10.31
CA LYS A 19 -11.53 5.86 -9.51
C LYS A 19 -10.87 7.14 -9.07
N VAL A 20 -9.55 7.13 -8.91
CA VAL A 20 -8.74 8.30 -8.62
C VAL A 20 -7.56 8.28 -9.58
N SER A 21 -6.86 9.41 -9.72
CA SER A 21 -5.71 9.47 -10.60
C SER A 21 -4.61 8.53 -10.10
N GLU A 22 -3.78 8.04 -11.02
CA GLU A 22 -2.67 7.16 -10.65
C GLU A 22 -1.68 7.89 -9.73
N GLU A 23 -1.50 9.18 -9.96
CA GLU A 23 -0.63 10.01 -9.13
C GLU A 23 -1.13 10.06 -7.69
N ASP A 24 -2.43 10.33 -7.51
CA ASP A 24 -3.03 10.38 -6.18
C ASP A 24 -3.04 9.01 -5.52
N ARG A 25 -3.32 7.97 -6.29
CA ARG A 25 -3.33 6.60 -5.78
C ARG A 25 -1.94 6.20 -5.29
N LYS A 26 -0.92 6.56 -6.06
CA LYS A 26 0.46 6.25 -5.69
C LYS A 26 0.88 7.02 -4.43
N ALA A 27 0.51 8.29 -4.34
CA ALA A 27 0.80 9.10 -3.16
C ALA A 27 0.16 8.49 -1.92
N PHE A 28 -1.08 8.03 -2.04
CA PHE A 28 -1.79 7.38 -0.94
C PHE A 28 -1.09 6.08 -0.53
N ALA A 29 -0.69 5.27 -1.51
CA ALA A 29 0.02 4.03 -1.23
C ALA A 29 1.34 4.29 -0.50
N GLU A 30 2.07 5.32 -0.90
CA GLU A 30 3.33 5.67 -0.26
C GLU A 30 3.14 6.15 1.18
N GLU A 31 2.08 6.92 1.43
CA GLU A 31 1.75 7.35 2.79
C GLU A 31 1.43 6.15 3.68
N LEU A 32 0.64 5.21 3.17
CA LEU A 32 0.33 3.99 3.92
C LEU A 32 1.59 3.17 4.16
N ALA A 33 2.45 3.05 3.17
CA ALA A 33 3.70 2.30 3.32
C ALA A 33 4.59 2.91 4.40
N CYS A 34 4.65 4.24 4.44
CA CYS A 34 5.41 4.95 5.45
C CYS A 34 4.86 4.67 6.85
N PHE A 35 3.54 4.77 6.99
CA PHE A 35 2.87 4.49 8.26
C PHE A 35 3.15 3.06 8.74
N LEU A 36 3.01 2.10 7.84
CA LEU A 36 3.21 0.68 8.18
C LEU A 36 4.66 0.39 8.55
N ALA A 37 5.61 1.04 7.86
CA ALA A 37 7.02 0.86 8.16
C ALA A 37 7.37 1.37 9.56
N LEU A 38 6.74 2.44 10.00
CA LEU A 38 6.95 2.97 11.33
C LEU A 38 6.41 2.04 12.42
N ARG A 39 5.37 1.30 12.11
CA ARG A 39 4.73 0.39 13.05
C ARG A 39 5.33 -0.99 13.07
N ASN A 40 6.00 -1.37 12.00
CA ASN A 40 6.47 -2.73 11.83
C ASN A 40 7.87 -2.73 11.21
N PRO A 41 8.92 -3.03 12.00
CA PRO A 41 10.30 -2.95 11.52
C PRO A 41 10.63 -3.95 10.40
N HIS A 42 9.82 -4.99 10.23
CA HIS A 42 10.04 -5.98 9.17
C HIS A 42 9.21 -5.73 7.92
N PHE A 43 8.47 -4.63 7.91
CA PHE A 43 7.63 -4.28 6.76
C PHE A 43 8.50 -3.86 5.58
N ILE A 44 8.20 -4.43 4.40
CA ILE A 44 8.95 -4.14 3.17
C ILE A 44 8.11 -3.26 2.26
N ARG A 45 8.48 -1.98 2.17
CA ARG A 45 7.71 -0.97 1.46
C ARG A 45 7.54 -1.29 -0.02
N VAL A 46 8.63 -1.74 -0.68
CA VAL A 46 8.59 -2.06 -2.12
C VAL A 46 7.55 -3.12 -2.44
N ARG A 47 7.44 -4.13 -1.59
CA ARG A 47 6.47 -5.20 -1.78
C ARG A 47 5.04 -4.70 -1.65
N PHE A 48 4.83 -3.82 -0.69
CA PHE A 48 3.51 -3.24 -0.48
C PHE A 48 3.09 -2.40 -1.68
N ILE A 49 3.99 -1.54 -2.15
CA ILE A 49 3.72 -0.67 -3.30
C ILE A 49 3.42 -1.52 -4.54
N ALA A 50 4.20 -2.57 -4.78
CA ALA A 50 3.96 -3.49 -5.90
C ALA A 50 2.59 -4.16 -5.78
N ALA A 51 2.21 -4.58 -4.57
CA ALA A 51 0.91 -5.21 -4.34
C ALA A 51 -0.25 -4.25 -4.54
N CYS A 52 0.00 -2.94 -4.42
CA CYS A 52 -1.00 -1.92 -4.71
C CYS A 52 -1.24 -1.74 -6.21
N GLY A 53 -0.48 -2.42 -7.04
CA GLY A 53 -0.64 -2.35 -8.49
C GLY A 53 0.31 -1.38 -9.20
N PHE A 54 1.48 -1.18 -8.60
CA PHE A 54 2.49 -0.30 -9.21
C PHE A 54 3.73 -1.05 -9.64
#